data_4079ffbae25ba15ac2b39e4105b1d4e6
#
_entry.id   4079ffbae25ba15ac2b39e4105b1d4e6
#
_cell.length_a   1.000
_cell.length_b   1.000
_cell.length_c   1.000
_cell.angle_alpha   90.00
_cell.angle_beta   90.00
_cell.angle_gamma   90.00
#
_symmetry.space_group_name_H-M   'P 1'
#
loop_
_entity.id
_entity.type
_entity.pdbx_description
1 polymer ?
#
loop_
_entity_poly.entity_id
_entity_poly.type
_entity_poly.pdbx_seq_one_letter_code
_entity_poly.pdbx_strand_id
1 'polypeptide(L)'
;MSPTTRRLGRLFGLLAAASIVVTACGAASAPALTDPKEIVTAAVRTGQSAKSVHVDATLDGSIKADLSGTGAAGAAISLTGTTAAADIDLTAGNAHATFAVPALLGLSGEAIQIGDTTYFKTSLTGDKFQSQKGSDSLPVNPGDSKSVVDSINEALSQPGVDPVKGDDVACGSTQCYTVKIELTPSEINALDGGNPLASQLPVDLGSASLNLTIRVEKSTTRLAGIAATVAMGDQGSVTFDLTFSKWDEAVSISAPPADQVQTGS
;
A
#
# COMPACT_ATOMS: atom_id res chain seq x y z
N MET A 1 -56.34 13.72 76.63
CA MET A 1 -57.61 13.99 75.94
C MET A 1 -57.36 13.80 74.46
N SER A 2 -57.91 12.67 73.89
CA SER A 2 -58.10 12.40 72.45
C SER A 2 -58.96 13.50 71.81
N PRO A 3 -59.19 13.48 70.45
CA PRO A 3 -59.17 12.33 69.53
C PRO A 3 -58.65 12.63 68.09
N THR A 4 -58.22 11.58 67.45
CA THR A 4 -58.72 11.02 66.16
C THR A 4 -59.14 11.97 65.05
N THR A 5 -58.54 11.77 63.87
CA THR A 5 -59.30 11.27 62.72
C THR A 5 -58.45 10.84 61.57
N ARG A 6 -58.75 9.64 61.12
CA ARG A 6 -58.38 9.02 59.84
C ARG A 6 -58.85 9.85 58.64
N ARG A 7 -58.10 9.91 57.58
CA ARG A 7 -58.68 9.68 56.24
C ARG A 7 -57.62 9.09 55.29
N LEU A 8 -57.95 7.90 54.88
CA LEU A 8 -57.50 7.24 53.64
C LEU A 8 -57.82 8.17 52.43
N GLY A 9 -56.95 8.21 51.52
CA GLY A 9 -57.17 8.84 50.23
C GLY A 9 -56.15 8.41 49.21
N ARG A 10 -56.38 7.24 48.69
CA ARG A 10 -56.20 6.77 47.28
C ARG A 10 -54.91 7.19 46.53
N LEU A 11 -54.12 6.16 46.41
CA LEU A 11 -53.35 5.81 45.22
C LEU A 11 -53.98 6.33 43.92
N PHE A 12 -53.25 7.10 43.20
CA PHE A 12 -53.28 7.07 41.73
C PHE A 12 -51.84 7.18 41.25
N GLY A 13 -51.39 6.02 40.75
CA GLY A 13 -50.10 5.94 40.06
C GLY A 13 -50.13 6.74 38.76
N LEU A 14 -49.11 7.54 38.55
CA LEU A 14 -48.74 7.96 37.24
C LEU A 14 -47.38 7.31 36.94
N LEU A 15 -47.43 6.17 36.27
CA LEU A 15 -46.30 5.67 35.51
C LEU A 15 -46.04 6.66 34.40
N ALA A 16 -45.10 7.54 34.60
CA ALA A 16 -44.46 8.29 33.52
C ALA A 16 -43.51 7.32 32.84
N ALA A 17 -43.98 6.68 31.78
CA ALA A 17 -43.14 5.94 30.84
C ALA A 17 -42.20 6.98 30.16
N ALA A 18 -41.01 7.10 30.68
CA ALA A 18 -39.92 7.80 30.01
C ALA A 18 -39.54 6.98 28.77
N SER A 19 -40.17 7.28 27.65
CA SER A 19 -39.75 6.81 26.33
C SER A 19 -38.37 7.43 26.05
N ILE A 20 -37.32 6.68 26.34
CA ILE A 20 -35.96 7.00 25.86
C ILE A 20 -36.03 6.79 24.35
N VAL A 21 -36.29 7.87 23.63
CA VAL A 21 -36.01 7.92 22.19
C VAL A 21 -34.50 7.89 22.07
N VAL A 22 -33.95 6.68 21.90
CA VAL A 22 -32.60 6.50 21.39
C VAL A 22 -32.64 7.03 19.96
N THR A 23 -32.41 8.31 19.78
CA THR A 23 -32.00 8.83 18.49
C THR A 23 -30.63 8.18 18.20
N ALA A 24 -30.68 7.01 17.55
CA ALA A 24 -29.54 6.53 16.82
C ALA A 24 -29.23 7.65 15.81
N CYS A 25 -28.24 8.49 16.13
CA CYS A 25 -27.52 9.24 15.13
C CYS A 25 -26.88 8.20 14.21
N GLY A 26 -27.65 7.71 13.26
CA GLY A 26 -27.09 7.08 12.09
C GLY A 26 -26.26 8.16 11.44
N ALA A 27 -24.94 8.11 11.65
CA ALA A 27 -24.05 8.85 10.79
C ALA A 27 -24.50 8.51 9.36
N ALA A 28 -25.01 9.50 8.63
CA ALA A 28 -25.40 9.32 7.26
C ALA A 28 -24.17 8.79 6.55
N SER A 29 -24.19 7.50 6.18
CA SER A 29 -23.10 6.91 5.44
C SER A 29 -22.92 7.78 4.18
N ALA A 30 -21.72 8.26 3.95
CA ALA A 30 -21.42 8.98 2.72
C ALA A 30 -21.93 8.16 1.53
N PRO A 31 -22.46 8.81 0.47
CA PRO A 31 -22.93 8.09 -0.71
C PRO A 31 -21.84 7.13 -1.20
N ALA A 32 -22.26 5.93 -1.58
CA ALA A 32 -21.32 4.95 -2.11
C ALA A 32 -20.70 5.49 -3.40
N LEU A 33 -19.37 5.44 -3.48
CA LEU A 33 -18.63 5.83 -4.68
C LEU A 33 -18.91 4.80 -5.80
N THR A 34 -19.23 5.29 -6.97
CA THR A 34 -19.56 4.46 -8.15
C THR A 34 -18.61 4.71 -9.31
N ASP A 35 -18.01 5.88 -9.40
CA ASP A 35 -17.01 6.23 -10.40
C ASP A 35 -15.65 5.67 -10.00
N PRO A 36 -14.99 4.85 -10.83
CA PRO A 36 -13.70 4.27 -10.52
C PRO A 36 -12.58 5.31 -10.35
N LYS A 37 -12.59 6.40 -11.10
CA LYS A 37 -11.61 7.48 -10.97
C LYS A 37 -11.80 8.23 -9.65
N GLU A 38 -13.06 8.44 -9.25
CA GLU A 38 -13.37 9.06 -7.96
C GLU A 38 -12.92 8.18 -6.79
N ILE A 39 -13.11 6.87 -6.87
CA ILE A 39 -12.65 5.91 -5.86
C ILE A 39 -11.14 6.01 -5.67
N VAL A 40 -10.37 5.97 -6.76
CA VAL A 40 -8.90 6.05 -6.68
C VAL A 40 -8.46 7.42 -6.18
N THR A 41 -9.05 8.51 -6.70
CA THR A 41 -8.73 9.87 -6.24
C THR A 41 -9.01 10.07 -4.75
N ALA A 42 -10.10 9.48 -4.23
CA ALA A 42 -10.41 9.52 -2.81
C ALA A 42 -9.36 8.78 -1.97
N ALA A 43 -8.94 7.59 -2.42
CA ALA A 43 -7.91 6.82 -1.74
C ALA A 43 -6.57 7.56 -1.67
N VAL A 44 -6.18 8.16 -2.78
CA VAL A 44 -4.99 8.98 -2.91
C VAL A 44 -5.02 10.16 -1.93
N ARG A 45 -6.12 10.92 -1.92
CA ARG A 45 -6.29 12.06 -1.03
C ARG A 45 -6.24 11.65 0.44
N THR A 46 -6.84 10.51 0.80
CA THR A 46 -6.80 9.99 2.16
C THR A 46 -5.39 9.56 2.54
N GLY A 47 -4.66 8.90 1.64
CA GLY A 47 -3.27 8.53 1.83
C GLY A 47 -2.34 9.72 2.08
N GLN A 48 -2.57 10.86 1.39
CA GLN A 48 -1.78 12.09 1.58
C GLN A 48 -1.89 12.67 2.99
N SER A 49 -2.99 12.41 3.69
CA SER A 49 -3.21 12.90 5.06
C SER A 49 -2.78 11.90 6.13
N ALA A 50 -2.36 10.70 5.73
CA ALA A 50 -1.94 9.65 6.64
C ALA A 50 -0.59 9.99 7.29
N LYS A 51 -0.41 9.53 8.53
CA LYS A 51 0.81 9.74 9.31
C LYS A 51 1.78 8.57 9.18
N SER A 52 1.24 7.38 9.02
CA SER A 52 2.02 6.15 8.92
C SER A 52 1.24 5.08 8.18
N VAL A 53 1.94 4.07 7.69
CA VAL A 53 1.35 2.91 7.06
C VAL A 53 2.29 1.70 7.19
N HIS A 54 1.70 0.53 7.34
CA HIS A 54 2.39 -0.74 7.18
C HIS A 54 2.04 -1.33 5.81
N VAL A 55 3.05 -1.81 5.09
CA VAL A 55 2.92 -2.39 3.76
C VAL A 55 3.51 -3.79 3.79
N ASP A 56 2.72 -4.78 3.39
CA ASP A 56 3.20 -6.12 3.05
C ASP A 56 3.20 -6.28 1.53
N ALA A 57 4.24 -6.89 0.99
CA ALA A 57 4.39 -7.15 -0.43
C ALA A 57 4.73 -8.61 -0.69
N THR A 58 4.12 -9.19 -1.71
CA THR A 58 4.50 -10.48 -2.26
C THR A 58 4.78 -10.37 -3.75
N LEU A 59 5.76 -11.11 -4.22
CA LEU A 59 6.12 -11.22 -5.63
C LEU A 59 6.14 -12.69 -6.02
N ASP A 60 5.44 -13.00 -7.11
CA ASP A 60 5.39 -14.33 -7.70
C ASP A 60 5.62 -14.27 -9.20
N GLY A 61 5.93 -15.43 -9.78
CA GLY A 61 6.15 -15.56 -11.22
C GLY A 61 7.59 -15.82 -11.60
N SER A 62 7.92 -15.53 -12.85
CA SER A 62 9.27 -15.69 -13.37
C SER A 62 9.56 -14.71 -14.50
N ILE A 63 10.81 -14.31 -14.60
CA ILE A 63 11.32 -13.48 -15.68
C ILE A 63 12.54 -14.14 -16.33
N LYS A 64 12.70 -13.96 -17.63
CA LYS A 64 13.94 -14.27 -18.34
C LYS A 64 14.73 -12.95 -18.45
N ALA A 65 15.79 -12.82 -17.67
CA ALA A 65 16.64 -11.64 -17.72
C ALA A 65 18.03 -12.04 -18.22
N ASP A 66 18.58 -11.26 -19.14
CA ASP A 66 19.98 -11.37 -19.53
C ASP A 66 20.87 -10.70 -18.47
N LEU A 67 21.25 -11.48 -17.45
CA LEU A 67 22.16 -11.01 -16.42
C LEU A 67 23.61 -10.89 -16.91
N SER A 68 23.90 -11.42 -18.10
CA SER A 68 25.25 -11.40 -18.68
C SER A 68 25.53 -10.16 -19.55
N GLY A 69 24.47 -9.42 -19.93
CA GLY A 69 24.57 -8.27 -20.82
C GLY A 69 24.97 -8.63 -22.27
N THR A 70 24.86 -9.92 -22.64
CA THR A 70 25.27 -10.39 -23.98
C THR A 70 24.14 -10.38 -24.99
N GLY A 71 22.91 -10.02 -24.60
CA GLY A 71 21.72 -10.08 -25.46
C GLY A 71 21.20 -11.50 -25.70
N ALA A 72 21.77 -12.49 -25.03
CA ALA A 72 21.28 -13.87 -25.10
C ALA A 72 20.04 -14.03 -24.23
N ALA A 73 19.07 -14.84 -24.64
CA ALA A 73 17.91 -15.17 -23.81
C ALA A 73 18.37 -15.73 -22.47
N GLY A 74 18.16 -14.97 -21.40
CA GLY A 74 18.59 -15.32 -20.06
C GLY A 74 17.87 -16.57 -19.52
N ALA A 75 18.44 -17.15 -18.49
CA ALA A 75 17.74 -18.19 -17.72
C ALA A 75 16.50 -17.60 -17.03
N ALA A 76 15.46 -18.41 -16.90
CA ALA A 76 14.28 -17.99 -16.13
C ALA A 76 14.65 -17.87 -14.64
N ILE A 77 14.41 -16.70 -14.07
CA ILE A 77 14.56 -16.43 -12.64
C ILE A 77 13.18 -16.51 -12.03
N SER A 78 13.00 -17.44 -11.10
CA SER A 78 11.75 -17.51 -10.33
C SER A 78 11.73 -16.40 -9.29
N LEU A 79 10.61 -15.73 -9.15
CA LEU A 79 10.36 -14.74 -8.11
C LEU A 79 9.42 -15.27 -7.01
N THR A 80 8.99 -16.53 -7.16
CA THR A 80 8.03 -17.18 -6.27
C THR A 80 8.52 -17.18 -4.82
N GLY A 81 7.63 -16.77 -3.93
CA GLY A 81 7.92 -16.68 -2.50
C GLY A 81 8.74 -15.46 -2.09
N THR A 82 8.97 -14.52 -3.01
CA THR A 82 9.57 -13.23 -2.65
C THR A 82 8.58 -12.42 -1.82
N THR A 83 9.04 -11.93 -0.67
CA THR A 83 8.24 -11.13 0.26
C THR A 83 8.99 -9.89 0.70
N ALA A 84 8.26 -8.84 1.01
CA ALA A 84 8.78 -7.67 1.70
C ALA A 84 7.72 -7.14 2.67
N ALA A 85 8.17 -6.48 3.74
CA ALA A 85 7.32 -5.75 4.65
C ALA A 85 7.98 -4.43 5.02
N ALA A 86 7.19 -3.37 5.18
CA ALA A 86 7.71 -2.07 5.56
C ALA A 86 6.77 -1.33 6.51
N ASP A 87 7.33 -0.70 7.53
CA ASP A 87 6.70 0.32 8.35
C ASP A 87 7.19 1.68 7.87
N ILE A 88 6.29 2.61 7.59
CA ILE A 88 6.61 3.92 7.03
C ILE A 88 6.01 5.01 7.91
N ASP A 89 6.85 5.91 8.41
CA ASP A 89 6.42 7.18 9.01
C ASP A 89 6.37 8.24 7.91
N LEU A 90 5.17 8.51 7.41
CA LEU A 90 4.92 9.48 6.34
C LEU A 90 5.15 10.93 6.80
N THR A 91 5.12 11.18 8.12
CA THR A 91 5.33 12.51 8.68
C THR A 91 6.81 12.87 8.75
N ALA A 92 7.63 11.92 9.23
CA ALA A 92 9.07 12.11 9.33
C ALA A 92 9.84 11.71 8.06
N GLY A 93 9.20 10.98 7.14
CA GLY A 93 9.85 10.41 5.97
C GLY A 93 10.82 9.27 6.30
N ASN A 94 10.60 8.59 7.43
CA ASN A 94 11.41 7.45 7.84
C ASN A 94 10.74 6.14 7.43
N ALA A 95 11.56 5.12 7.15
CA ALA A 95 11.05 3.80 6.79
C ALA A 95 11.92 2.69 7.39
N HIS A 96 11.29 1.57 7.73
CA HIS A 96 11.96 0.33 8.09
C HIS A 96 11.36 -0.79 7.25
N ALA A 97 12.19 -1.46 6.46
CA ALA A 97 11.76 -2.51 5.55
C ALA A 97 12.59 -3.79 5.74
N THR A 98 11.94 -4.91 5.55
CA THR A 98 12.57 -6.24 5.46
C THR A 98 12.16 -6.91 4.16
N PHE A 99 13.01 -7.78 3.61
CA PHE A 99 12.68 -8.54 2.42
C PHE A 99 13.32 -9.92 2.43
N ALA A 100 12.73 -10.84 1.67
CA ALA A 100 13.28 -12.17 1.40
C ALA A 100 13.03 -12.55 -0.05
N VAL A 101 14.08 -13.04 -0.72
CA VAL A 101 14.07 -13.51 -2.13
C VAL A 101 14.65 -14.92 -2.18
N PRO A 102 13.82 -15.96 -1.95
CA PRO A 102 14.29 -17.35 -1.84
C PRO A 102 15.04 -17.82 -3.09
N ALA A 103 14.61 -17.40 -4.27
CA ALA A 103 15.22 -17.77 -5.54
C ALA A 103 16.66 -17.27 -5.73
N LEU A 104 17.06 -16.22 -5.01
CA LEU A 104 18.42 -15.71 -5.03
C LEU A 104 19.24 -16.26 -3.85
N LEU A 105 19.40 -17.59 -3.81
CA LEU A 105 20.16 -18.30 -2.75
C LEU A 105 19.66 -17.98 -1.33
N GLY A 106 18.36 -17.69 -1.18
CA GLY A 106 17.81 -17.29 0.11
C GLY A 106 18.21 -15.88 0.54
N LEU A 107 18.48 -15.00 -0.41
CA LEU A 107 18.77 -13.60 -0.12
C LEU A 107 17.68 -13.00 0.76
N SER A 108 18.08 -12.43 1.88
CA SER A 108 17.19 -11.64 2.74
C SER A 108 17.92 -10.37 3.18
N GLY A 109 17.15 -9.38 3.62
CA GLY A 109 17.78 -8.13 4.04
C GLY A 109 16.82 -7.26 4.84
N GLU A 110 17.42 -6.20 5.35
CA GLU A 110 16.77 -5.17 6.14
C GLU A 110 17.30 -3.81 5.72
N ALA A 111 16.42 -2.83 5.57
CA ALA A 111 16.75 -1.45 5.24
C ALA A 111 16.05 -0.51 6.21
N ILE A 112 16.77 0.48 6.72
CA ILE A 112 16.25 1.52 7.61
C ILE A 112 16.61 2.86 6.98
N GLN A 113 15.64 3.70 6.72
CA GLN A 113 15.84 5.06 6.24
C GLN A 113 15.52 6.05 7.36
N ILE A 114 16.46 6.95 7.65
CA ILE A 114 16.30 8.06 8.59
C ILE A 114 16.75 9.33 7.90
N GLY A 115 15.77 10.17 7.55
CA GLY A 115 16.04 11.36 6.76
C GLY A 115 16.71 11.00 5.42
N ASP A 116 17.89 11.53 5.17
CA ASP A 116 18.71 11.32 3.97
C ASP A 116 19.69 10.14 4.06
N THR A 117 19.65 9.37 5.15
CA THR A 117 20.58 8.27 5.38
C THR A 117 19.83 6.93 5.33
N THR A 118 20.29 6.03 4.48
CA THR A 118 19.82 4.65 4.40
C THR A 118 20.87 3.72 5.02
N TYR A 119 20.41 2.88 5.93
CA TYR A 119 21.16 1.76 6.50
C TYR A 119 20.61 0.48 5.90
N PHE A 120 21.47 -0.39 5.39
CA PHE A 120 21.03 -1.66 4.83
C PHE A 120 21.99 -2.78 5.19
N LYS A 121 21.44 -3.96 5.37
CA LYS A 121 22.19 -5.22 5.51
C LYS A 121 21.47 -6.33 4.74
N THR A 122 22.25 -7.28 4.27
CA THR A 122 21.74 -8.47 3.58
C THR A 122 22.43 -9.71 4.10
N SER A 123 21.79 -10.86 3.89
CA SER A 123 22.40 -12.16 4.22
C SER A 123 23.74 -12.41 3.52
N LEU A 124 24.06 -11.66 2.47
CA LEU A 124 25.32 -11.75 1.72
C LEU A 124 26.40 -10.81 2.24
N THR A 125 26.01 -9.69 2.87
CA THR A 125 26.97 -8.66 3.36
C THR A 125 27.32 -8.83 4.82
N GLY A 126 26.71 -9.81 5.51
CA GLY A 126 26.95 -10.09 6.93
C GLY A 126 25.99 -9.36 7.86
N ASP A 127 26.29 -9.39 9.17
CA ASP A 127 25.36 -8.96 10.22
C ASP A 127 25.35 -7.44 10.47
N LYS A 128 26.25 -6.69 9.85
CA LYS A 128 26.35 -5.24 10.05
C LYS A 128 25.71 -4.46 8.94
N PHE A 129 25.04 -3.37 9.33
CA PHE A 129 24.50 -2.40 8.40
C PHE A 129 25.61 -1.63 7.68
N GLN A 130 25.45 -1.44 6.40
CA GLN A 130 26.19 -0.44 5.63
C GLN A 130 25.35 0.83 5.62
N SER A 131 25.98 2.00 5.69
CA SER A 131 25.26 3.28 5.61
C SER A 131 25.61 4.01 4.33
N GLN A 132 24.58 4.56 3.69
CA GLN A 132 24.71 5.38 2.49
C GLN A 132 23.92 6.68 2.69
N LYS A 133 24.54 7.81 2.38
CA LYS A 133 23.85 9.11 2.34
C LYS A 133 23.40 9.44 0.93
N GLY A 134 22.22 10.04 0.83
CA GLY A 134 21.63 10.48 -0.42
C GLY A 134 20.31 9.76 -0.71
N SER A 135 19.40 10.47 -1.36
CA SER A 135 18.08 9.96 -1.73
C SER A 135 18.08 8.91 -2.85
N ASP A 136 19.24 8.69 -3.49
CA ASP A 136 19.38 7.82 -4.67
C ASP A 136 19.43 6.33 -4.31
N SER A 137 19.34 6.00 -3.03
CA SER A 137 19.52 4.62 -2.54
C SER A 137 18.27 3.75 -2.56
N LEU A 138 17.09 4.34 -2.63
CA LEU A 138 15.84 3.60 -2.76
C LEU A 138 15.08 4.05 -4.02
N PRO A 139 14.51 3.11 -4.80
CA PRO A 139 13.75 3.45 -6.00
C PRO A 139 12.45 4.21 -5.71
N VAL A 140 12.04 4.31 -4.46
CA VAL A 140 10.89 5.08 -3.99
C VAL A 140 11.33 5.90 -2.79
N ASN A 141 11.30 7.22 -2.92
CA ASN A 141 11.51 8.12 -1.79
C ASN A 141 10.19 8.27 -1.01
N PRO A 142 10.08 7.74 0.22
CA PRO A 142 8.84 7.85 1.02
C PRO A 142 8.41 9.30 1.27
N GLY A 143 9.35 10.25 1.22
CA GLY A 143 9.06 11.69 1.36
C GLY A 143 8.37 12.32 0.15
N ASP A 144 8.28 11.60 -0.96
CA ASP A 144 7.73 12.13 -2.21
C ASP A 144 6.33 11.57 -2.52
N SER A 145 5.55 11.30 -1.47
CA SER A 145 4.19 10.76 -1.58
C SER A 145 3.27 11.64 -2.47
N LYS A 146 3.54 12.94 -2.55
CA LYS A 146 2.80 13.84 -3.42
C LYS A 146 3.08 13.55 -4.90
N SER A 147 4.33 13.27 -5.27
CA SER A 147 4.69 12.95 -6.65
C SER A 147 4.10 11.62 -7.11
N VAL A 148 4.02 10.63 -6.22
CA VAL A 148 3.35 9.34 -6.50
C VAL A 148 1.87 9.55 -6.79
N VAL A 149 1.22 10.40 -6.01
CA VAL A 149 -0.19 10.74 -6.19
C VAL A 149 -0.44 11.47 -7.49
N ASP A 150 0.37 12.48 -7.77
CA ASP A 150 0.26 13.26 -9.00
C ASP A 150 0.52 12.35 -10.21
N SER A 151 1.48 11.43 -10.14
CA SER A 151 1.75 10.42 -11.16
C SER A 151 0.58 9.45 -11.38
N ILE A 152 -0.08 9.00 -10.31
CA ILE A 152 -1.28 8.16 -10.42
C ILE A 152 -2.42 8.93 -11.11
N ASN A 153 -2.68 10.17 -10.70
CA ASN A 153 -3.71 11.00 -11.31
C ASN A 153 -3.39 11.32 -12.79
N GLU A 154 -2.14 11.57 -13.10
CA GLU A 154 -1.69 11.76 -14.47
C GLU A 154 -1.89 10.49 -15.29
N ALA A 155 -1.47 9.33 -14.78
CA ALA A 155 -1.69 8.03 -15.44
C ALA A 155 -3.17 7.74 -15.69
N LEU A 156 -4.03 7.99 -14.70
CA LEU A 156 -5.50 7.82 -14.84
C LEU A 156 -6.14 8.80 -15.82
N SER A 157 -5.44 9.88 -16.17
CA SER A 157 -5.92 10.91 -17.10
C SER A 157 -5.44 10.67 -18.54
N GLN A 158 -4.51 9.73 -18.73
CA GLN A 158 -3.98 9.42 -20.07
C GLN A 158 -5.08 8.80 -20.97
N PRO A 159 -5.08 9.14 -22.26
CA PRO A 159 -5.97 8.48 -23.24
C PRO A 159 -5.67 6.96 -23.27
N GLY A 160 -6.73 6.17 -23.25
CA GLY A 160 -6.63 4.70 -23.27
C GLY A 160 -6.58 4.05 -21.88
N VAL A 161 -6.38 4.82 -20.81
CA VAL A 161 -6.49 4.30 -19.43
C VAL A 161 -7.94 4.43 -18.96
N ASP A 162 -8.68 3.35 -19.08
CA ASP A 162 -10.09 3.28 -18.69
C ASP A 162 -10.29 2.40 -17.45
N PRO A 163 -10.20 2.98 -16.23
CA PRO A 163 -10.46 2.23 -15.02
C PRO A 163 -11.92 1.78 -14.96
N VAL A 164 -12.14 0.54 -14.55
CA VAL A 164 -13.47 -0.07 -14.43
C VAL A 164 -13.71 -0.43 -12.97
N LYS A 165 -14.87 -0.03 -12.43
CA LYS A 165 -15.30 -0.50 -11.12
C LYS A 165 -15.68 -1.98 -11.21
N GLY A 166 -14.99 -2.82 -10.40
CA GLY A 166 -15.34 -4.22 -10.19
C GLY A 166 -16.35 -4.41 -9.06
N ASP A 167 -16.59 -5.68 -8.74
CA ASP A 167 -17.42 -6.05 -7.59
C ASP A 167 -16.73 -5.65 -6.28
N ASP A 168 -17.53 -5.31 -5.29
CA ASP A 168 -17.03 -5.04 -3.96
C ASP A 168 -16.55 -6.35 -3.30
N VAL A 169 -15.43 -6.31 -2.60
CA VAL A 169 -14.82 -7.49 -1.97
C VAL A 169 -14.58 -7.27 -0.48
N ALA A 170 -14.45 -8.36 0.26
CA ALA A 170 -14.02 -8.28 1.65
C ALA A 170 -12.52 -7.89 1.73
N CYS A 171 -12.20 -6.95 2.62
CA CYS A 171 -10.83 -6.54 2.96
C CYS A 171 -10.66 -6.66 4.48
N GLY A 172 -10.16 -7.79 4.95
CA GLY A 172 -10.12 -8.07 6.38
C GLY A 172 -11.53 -8.04 7.00
N SER A 173 -11.75 -7.14 7.94
CA SER A 173 -13.06 -6.98 8.61
C SER A 173 -13.99 -5.99 7.92
N THR A 174 -13.58 -5.35 6.83
CA THR A 174 -14.33 -4.31 6.11
C THR A 174 -14.65 -4.73 4.68
N GLN A 175 -15.39 -3.87 3.95
CA GLN A 175 -15.64 -4.03 2.52
C GLN A 175 -14.80 -3.03 1.74
N CYS A 176 -14.30 -3.45 0.59
CA CYS A 176 -13.57 -2.62 -0.34
C CYS A 176 -14.31 -2.42 -1.65
N TYR A 177 -14.18 -1.23 -2.20
CA TYR A 177 -14.31 -1.01 -3.63
C TYR A 177 -13.14 -1.67 -4.35
N THR A 178 -13.42 -2.19 -5.55
CA THR A 178 -12.39 -2.70 -6.45
C THR A 178 -12.38 -1.86 -7.72
N VAL A 179 -11.20 -1.42 -8.13
CA VAL A 179 -11.00 -0.74 -9.42
C VAL A 179 -9.97 -1.53 -10.22
N LYS A 180 -10.33 -1.89 -11.45
CA LYS A 180 -9.49 -2.62 -12.38
C LYS A 180 -9.00 -1.70 -13.48
N ILE A 181 -7.74 -1.84 -13.86
CA ILE A 181 -7.11 -1.14 -14.96
C ILE A 181 -6.35 -2.18 -15.77
N GLU A 182 -6.64 -2.25 -17.05
CA GLU A 182 -5.95 -3.11 -17.99
C GLU A 182 -5.22 -2.24 -18.99
N LEU A 183 -3.92 -2.44 -19.15
CA LEU A 183 -3.10 -1.73 -20.12
C LEU A 183 -2.52 -2.71 -21.13
N THR A 184 -2.74 -2.40 -22.38
CA THR A 184 -2.11 -3.10 -23.52
C THR A 184 -0.67 -2.63 -23.72
N PRO A 185 0.17 -3.35 -24.48
CA PRO A 185 1.52 -2.92 -24.79
C PRO A 185 1.59 -1.53 -25.44
N SER A 186 0.61 -1.18 -26.28
CA SER A 186 0.57 0.15 -26.91
C SER A 186 0.30 1.27 -25.92
N GLU A 187 -0.54 1.04 -24.92
CA GLU A 187 -0.84 2.00 -23.87
C GLU A 187 0.33 2.14 -22.90
N ILE A 188 0.98 1.02 -22.54
CA ILE A 188 2.20 1.05 -21.71
C ILE A 188 3.30 1.86 -22.41
N ASN A 189 3.53 1.63 -23.70
CA ASN A 189 4.52 2.38 -24.47
C ASN A 189 4.16 3.87 -24.58
N ALA A 190 2.88 4.23 -24.62
CA ALA A 190 2.45 5.63 -24.62
C ALA A 190 2.71 6.31 -23.27
N LEU A 191 2.62 5.58 -22.16
CA LEU A 191 2.96 6.04 -20.81
C LEU A 191 4.47 6.16 -20.60
N ASP A 192 5.25 5.31 -21.29
CA ASP A 192 6.70 5.15 -21.09
C ASP A 192 7.51 6.37 -21.62
N GLY A 193 6.90 7.22 -22.44
CA GLY A 193 7.56 8.42 -23.00
C GLY A 193 8.12 9.41 -21.95
N GLY A 194 8.07 9.11 -20.67
CA GLY A 194 8.58 9.92 -19.58
C GLY A 194 8.79 9.18 -18.25
N ASN A 195 8.65 7.86 -18.21
CA ASN A 195 8.80 7.12 -16.95
C ASN A 195 10.25 6.66 -16.74
N PRO A 196 11.02 7.31 -15.83
CA PRO A 196 12.42 6.93 -15.58
C PRO A 196 12.57 5.53 -14.97
N LEU A 197 11.50 4.92 -14.42
CA LEU A 197 11.54 3.56 -13.86
C LEU A 197 11.58 2.50 -14.96
N ALA A 198 10.89 2.70 -16.07
CA ALA A 198 10.87 1.74 -17.18
C ALA A 198 12.27 1.56 -17.81
N SER A 199 13.03 2.66 -17.93
CA SER A 199 14.38 2.61 -18.48
C SER A 199 15.43 1.95 -17.57
N GLN A 200 15.10 1.72 -16.31
CA GLN A 200 16.01 1.09 -15.33
C GLN A 200 15.75 -0.42 -15.20
N LEU A 201 14.67 -0.92 -15.78
CA LEU A 201 14.37 -2.36 -15.73
C LEU A 201 15.15 -3.09 -16.82
N PRO A 202 15.83 -4.20 -16.53
CA PRO A 202 16.57 -5.00 -17.52
C PRO A 202 15.64 -5.90 -18.36
N VAL A 203 14.42 -5.41 -18.64
CA VAL A 203 13.37 -6.14 -19.37
C VAL A 203 12.76 -5.24 -20.44
N ASP A 204 12.44 -5.81 -21.59
CA ASP A 204 11.72 -5.10 -22.65
C ASP A 204 10.23 -5.03 -22.34
N LEU A 205 9.77 -3.85 -21.99
CA LEU A 205 8.35 -3.58 -21.74
C LEU A 205 7.54 -3.36 -23.02
N GLY A 206 8.17 -3.36 -24.19
CA GLY A 206 7.50 -3.08 -25.46
C GLY A 206 6.41 -4.09 -25.83
N SER A 207 6.46 -5.30 -25.26
CA SER A 207 5.42 -6.34 -25.40
C SER A 207 4.64 -6.59 -24.12
N ALA A 208 4.85 -5.79 -23.08
CA ALA A 208 4.24 -6.01 -21.78
C ALA A 208 2.76 -5.60 -21.77
N SER A 209 1.93 -6.36 -21.07
CA SER A 209 0.59 -5.98 -20.66
C SER A 209 0.49 -5.94 -19.15
N LEU A 210 -0.35 -5.04 -18.62
CA LEU A 210 -0.55 -4.87 -17.19
C LEU A 210 -2.03 -5.05 -16.84
N ASN A 211 -2.29 -5.91 -15.86
CA ASN A 211 -3.58 -5.99 -15.20
C ASN A 211 -3.40 -5.52 -13.75
N LEU A 212 -4.02 -4.41 -13.40
CA LEU A 212 -3.94 -3.80 -12.10
C LEU A 212 -5.31 -3.86 -11.41
N THR A 213 -5.32 -4.23 -10.13
CA THR A 213 -6.50 -4.20 -9.28
C THR A 213 -6.19 -3.40 -8.02
N ILE A 214 -6.92 -2.32 -7.82
CA ILE A 214 -6.81 -1.44 -6.65
C ILE A 214 -7.99 -1.75 -5.72
N ARG A 215 -7.71 -1.95 -4.43
CA ARG A 215 -8.69 -2.18 -3.38
C ARG A 215 -8.72 -0.99 -2.44
N VAL A 216 -9.89 -0.39 -2.24
CA VAL A 216 -10.07 0.82 -1.41
C VAL A 216 -11.16 0.55 -0.38
N GLU A 217 -10.85 0.71 0.90
CA GLU A 217 -11.83 0.54 1.97
C GLU A 217 -13.01 1.49 1.81
N LYS A 218 -14.22 0.96 1.90
CA LYS A 218 -15.45 1.76 1.73
C LYS A 218 -15.68 2.75 2.86
N SER A 219 -15.33 2.37 4.06
CA SER A 219 -15.60 3.16 5.27
C SER A 219 -14.65 4.34 5.45
N THR A 220 -13.40 4.21 5.02
CA THR A 220 -12.33 5.17 5.27
C THR A 220 -11.78 5.81 4.00
N THR A 221 -12.10 5.24 2.84
CA THR A 221 -11.44 5.51 1.55
C THR A 221 -9.92 5.31 1.57
N ARG A 222 -9.40 4.50 2.50
CA ARG A 222 -7.98 4.14 2.56
C ARG A 222 -7.67 3.06 1.53
N LEU A 223 -6.49 3.15 0.96
CA LEU A 223 -5.94 2.10 0.11
C LEU A 223 -5.74 0.85 0.98
N ALA A 224 -6.37 -0.27 0.60
CA ALA A 224 -6.24 -1.55 1.28
C ALA A 224 -5.28 -2.49 0.55
N GLY A 225 -5.14 -2.36 -0.76
CA GLY A 225 -4.22 -3.17 -1.52
C GLY A 225 -4.14 -2.82 -2.99
N ILE A 226 -3.05 -3.27 -3.60
CA ILE A 226 -2.81 -3.20 -5.04
C ILE A 226 -2.32 -4.59 -5.47
N ALA A 227 -3.03 -5.21 -6.38
CA ALA A 227 -2.56 -6.43 -7.04
C ALA A 227 -2.30 -6.11 -8.51
N ALA A 228 -1.16 -6.55 -9.05
CA ALA A 228 -0.87 -6.35 -10.45
C ALA A 228 -0.18 -7.57 -11.05
N THR A 229 -0.51 -7.84 -12.31
CA THR A 229 0.16 -8.84 -13.12
C THR A 229 0.72 -8.18 -14.36
N VAL A 230 2.03 -8.28 -14.53
CA VAL A 230 2.74 -7.84 -15.74
C VAL A 230 3.08 -9.08 -16.55
N ALA A 231 2.50 -9.22 -17.73
CA ALA A 231 2.86 -10.28 -18.69
C ALA A 231 3.77 -9.68 -19.76
N MET A 232 4.96 -10.26 -19.95
CA MET A 232 6.02 -9.77 -20.84
C MET A 232 6.26 -10.76 -21.99
N GLY A 233 5.19 -11.34 -22.53
CA GLY A 233 5.26 -12.31 -23.61
C GLY A 233 6.22 -13.47 -23.26
N ASP A 234 7.17 -13.76 -24.13
CA ASP A 234 8.15 -14.84 -23.95
C ASP A 234 9.15 -14.62 -22.81
N GLN A 235 9.22 -13.39 -22.26
CA GLN A 235 10.11 -13.06 -21.14
C GLN A 235 9.53 -13.49 -19.79
N GLY A 236 8.25 -13.85 -19.73
CA GLY A 236 7.61 -14.36 -18.53
C GLY A 236 6.48 -13.48 -18.01
N SER A 237 6.13 -13.69 -16.76
CA SER A 237 5.08 -12.93 -16.08
C SER A 237 5.44 -12.76 -14.61
N VAL A 238 5.12 -11.60 -14.07
CA VAL A 238 5.29 -11.26 -12.65
C VAL A 238 3.95 -10.80 -12.09
N THR A 239 3.59 -11.33 -10.95
CA THR A 239 2.45 -10.88 -10.15
C THR A 239 2.99 -10.32 -8.85
N PHE A 240 2.53 -9.15 -8.47
CA PHE A 240 2.77 -8.59 -7.14
C PHE A 240 1.46 -8.24 -6.45
N ASP A 241 1.41 -8.43 -5.16
CA ASP A 241 0.31 -8.00 -4.31
C ASP A 241 0.89 -7.16 -3.16
N LEU A 242 0.36 -5.95 -3.02
CA LEU A 242 0.65 -5.04 -1.93
C LEU A 242 -0.58 -4.96 -1.04
N THR A 243 -0.40 -5.15 0.24
CA THR A 243 -1.44 -4.94 1.26
C THR A 243 -1.03 -3.79 2.16
N PHE A 244 -1.93 -2.83 2.34
CA PHE A 244 -1.73 -1.66 3.19
C PHE A 244 -2.56 -1.82 4.45
N SER A 245 -1.94 -1.62 5.60
CA SER A 245 -2.59 -1.81 6.91
C SER A 245 -2.03 -0.86 7.96
N LYS A 246 -2.56 -0.90 9.17
CA LYS A 246 -2.09 -0.14 10.33
C LYS A 246 -1.93 1.36 10.04
N TRP A 247 -2.84 1.91 9.26
CA TRP A 247 -2.85 3.33 8.93
C TRP A 247 -2.95 4.20 10.19
N ASP A 248 -2.09 5.22 10.28
CA ASP A 248 -2.01 6.19 11.39
C ASP A 248 -1.66 5.57 12.75
N GLU A 249 -1.26 4.30 12.81
CA GLU A 249 -0.71 3.71 14.02
C GLU A 249 0.68 4.29 14.32
N ALA A 250 0.99 4.44 15.60
CA ALA A 250 2.29 4.98 15.99
C ALA A 250 3.41 4.01 15.57
N VAL A 251 4.33 4.47 14.74
CA VAL A 251 5.53 3.75 14.36
C VAL A 251 6.75 4.39 15.01
N SER A 252 7.74 3.57 15.39
CA SER A 252 9.00 4.04 15.95
C SER A 252 10.15 3.47 15.14
N ILE A 253 10.73 4.31 14.29
CA ILE A 253 11.84 3.93 13.40
C ILE A 253 13.07 4.69 13.86
N SER A 254 14.14 3.96 14.14
CA SER A 254 15.39 4.52 14.63
C SER A 254 16.58 3.95 13.87
N ALA A 255 17.66 4.73 13.78
CA ALA A 255 18.92 4.24 13.21
C ALA A 255 19.44 3.02 13.98
N PRO A 256 20.13 2.10 13.32
CA PRO A 256 20.78 0.99 13.99
C PRO A 256 21.79 1.49 15.04
N PRO A 257 22.04 0.73 16.13
CA PRO A 257 23.11 1.02 17.05
C PRO A 257 24.46 1.17 16.33
N ALA A 258 25.31 2.11 16.78
CA ALA A 258 26.57 2.43 16.10
C ALA A 258 27.54 1.23 15.98
N ASP A 259 27.50 0.30 16.91
CA ASP A 259 28.29 -0.93 16.88
C ASP A 259 27.80 -1.95 15.84
N GLN A 260 26.58 -1.80 15.36
CA GLN A 260 25.98 -2.60 14.28
C GLN A 260 26.16 -1.96 12.90
N VAL A 261 26.74 -0.77 12.81
CA VAL A 261 27.01 -0.11 11.52
C VAL A 261 28.49 -0.31 11.17
N GLN A 262 28.76 -0.70 9.91
CA GLN A 262 30.14 -0.71 9.41
C GLN A 262 30.66 0.71 9.33
N THR A 263 31.76 0.99 10.01
CA THR A 263 32.49 2.23 9.75
C THR A 263 33.14 2.12 8.39
N GLY A 264 32.72 2.99 7.45
CA GLY A 264 33.31 3.02 6.11
C GLY A 264 34.81 3.12 6.17
N SER A 265 35.48 2.32 5.39
CA SER A 265 36.91 2.45 5.08
C SER A 265 37.12 3.41 3.93
#